data_847b2421fe911ca52c31609ed372aaac
#
_entry.id   847b2421fe911ca52c31609ed372aaac
#
_cell.length_a   1.000
_cell.length_b   1.000
_cell.length_c   1.000
_cell.angle_alpha   90.00
_cell.angle_beta   90.00
_cell.angle_gamma   90.00
#
_symmetry.space_group_name_H-M   'P 1'
#
loop_
_entity.id
_entity.type
_entity.pdbx_description
1 polymer ?
#
loop_
_entity_poly.entity_id
_entity_poly.type
_entity_poly.pdbx_seq_one_letter_code
_entity_poly.pdbx_strand_id
1 'polypeptide(L)'
;MYSPSKVLMVLGILFLIPLAVVQAGSFKADAGLQLYSLRDDFKKDVPGTLTKVQSFGIRLVELAGTYDLAPDKFKGLLAAHNLKAVSSHFSYERFRDDPEGVARDAKALGVQYAGCAWITHTGTFDEKQCRGAIEVFNRAGAILAKQGLKFFYHTHGYEFQPHGQGTLFDLLVGETKPQHVSYEMDVFWVVHPGQDPVKLLGKYGKRFELMHVKDMKKGVKTGDLTGKSDVSNDVTLGTGQMNWPAILQAAEKAGVKYYFIEDESPTAAQQIPQSLDFLKQVKW
;
A
#
# COMPACT_ATOMS: atom_id res chain seq x y z
N MET A 1 -31.77 -78.03 31.02
CA MET A 1 -31.62 -77.29 29.77
C MET A 1 -31.18 -75.88 30.08
N TYR A 2 -29.87 -75.58 29.88
CA TYR A 2 -29.33 -74.22 30.07
C TYR A 2 -29.14 -73.55 28.69
N SER A 3 -29.74 -72.38 28.55
CA SER A 3 -29.60 -71.54 27.34
C SER A 3 -28.37 -70.62 27.49
N PRO A 4 -27.47 -70.51 26.52
CA PRO A 4 -26.31 -69.61 26.62
C PRO A 4 -26.69 -68.20 26.19
N SER A 5 -26.48 -67.23 27.06
CA SER A 5 -26.61 -65.80 26.82
C SER A 5 -25.53 -65.34 25.85
N LYS A 6 -25.93 -64.74 24.72
CA LYS A 6 -25.03 -64.05 23.76
C LYS A 6 -24.61 -62.69 24.30
N VAL A 7 -23.33 -62.54 24.61
CA VAL A 7 -22.73 -61.24 24.91
C VAL A 7 -22.39 -60.55 23.58
N LEU A 8 -23.06 -59.41 23.33
CA LEU A 8 -22.81 -58.58 22.16
C LEU A 8 -21.67 -57.60 22.47
N MET A 9 -20.51 -57.82 21.90
CA MET A 9 -19.35 -56.95 22.04
C MET A 9 -19.45 -55.81 21.05
N VAL A 10 -19.75 -54.57 21.55
CA VAL A 10 -19.80 -53.39 20.71
C VAL A 10 -18.37 -52.82 20.62
N LEU A 11 -17.74 -53.00 19.46
CA LEU A 11 -16.44 -52.34 19.14
C LEU A 11 -16.72 -50.88 18.84
N GLY A 12 -16.35 -49.98 19.78
CA GLY A 12 -16.34 -48.54 19.54
C GLY A 12 -15.13 -48.18 18.66
N ILE A 13 -15.40 -47.78 17.42
CA ILE A 13 -14.38 -47.20 16.53
C ILE A 13 -14.17 -45.76 16.94
N LEU A 14 -13.05 -45.45 17.59
CA LEU A 14 -12.60 -44.08 17.87
C LEU A 14 -12.10 -43.49 16.54
N PHE A 15 -12.89 -42.55 15.97
CA PHE A 15 -12.41 -41.71 14.87
C PHE A 15 -11.46 -40.65 15.48
N LEU A 16 -10.16 -40.85 15.30
CA LEU A 16 -9.16 -39.79 15.49
C LEU A 16 -9.32 -38.79 14.33
N ILE A 17 -9.98 -37.66 14.58
CA ILE A 17 -9.98 -36.51 13.68
C ILE A 17 -8.58 -35.91 13.76
N PRO A 18 -7.81 -35.84 12.67
CA PRO A 18 -6.51 -35.19 12.69
C PRO A 18 -6.73 -33.70 13.01
N LEU A 19 -6.18 -33.20 14.13
CA LEU A 19 -6.06 -31.78 14.36
C LEU A 19 -5.17 -31.22 13.24
N ALA A 20 -5.77 -30.52 12.28
CA ALA A 20 -5.01 -29.73 11.33
C ALA A 20 -4.24 -28.66 12.13
N VAL A 21 -2.93 -28.80 12.21
CA VAL A 21 -2.05 -27.74 12.73
C VAL A 21 -2.17 -26.60 11.72
N VAL A 22 -2.94 -25.58 12.07
CA VAL A 22 -2.97 -24.33 11.30
C VAL A 22 -1.60 -23.71 11.46
N GLN A 23 -0.78 -23.82 10.44
CA GLN A 23 0.53 -23.17 10.43
C GLN A 23 0.30 -21.68 10.43
N ALA A 24 0.81 -20.98 11.43
CA ALA A 24 0.71 -19.52 11.51
C ALA A 24 1.33 -18.87 10.26
N GLY A 25 0.60 -17.99 9.61
CA GLY A 25 1.09 -17.18 8.51
C GLY A 25 2.17 -16.20 8.98
N SER A 26 3.01 -15.71 8.07
CA SER A 26 4.02 -14.69 8.38
C SER A 26 4.24 -13.84 7.14
N PHE A 27 4.68 -12.60 7.35
CA PHE A 27 5.05 -11.70 6.25
C PHE A 27 6.26 -12.26 5.49
N LYS A 28 6.11 -12.48 4.18
CA LYS A 28 7.12 -13.10 3.33
C LYS A 28 7.59 -12.21 2.18
N ALA A 29 6.93 -11.08 1.97
CA ALA A 29 7.30 -10.15 0.91
C ALA A 29 8.57 -9.37 1.28
N ASP A 30 9.33 -8.95 0.27
CA ASP A 30 10.37 -7.94 0.46
C ASP A 30 9.69 -6.58 0.70
N ALA A 31 9.81 -6.04 1.90
CA ALA A 31 9.34 -4.70 2.19
C ALA A 31 10.26 -3.66 1.55
N GLY A 32 9.67 -2.73 0.80
CA GLY A 32 10.34 -1.56 0.24
C GLY A 32 10.18 -0.32 1.12
N LEU A 33 10.65 0.80 0.61
CA LEU A 33 10.52 2.12 1.23
C LEU A 33 9.93 3.12 0.23
N GLN A 34 8.89 3.86 0.66
CA GLN A 34 8.50 5.09 -0.02
C GLN A 34 9.51 6.20 0.34
N LEU A 35 10.22 6.72 -0.67
CA LEU A 35 11.33 7.65 -0.45
C LEU A 35 10.89 9.02 0.09
N TYR A 36 9.60 9.33 0.05
CA TYR A 36 9.05 10.53 0.69
C TYR A 36 9.30 10.57 2.20
N SER A 37 9.46 9.42 2.82
CA SER A 37 9.84 9.29 4.24
C SER A 37 11.14 10.03 4.58
N LEU A 38 12.06 10.15 3.64
CA LEU A 38 13.35 10.83 3.82
C LEU A 38 13.46 12.10 2.95
N ARG A 39 12.32 12.71 2.58
CA ARG A 39 12.26 13.87 1.68
C ARG A 39 13.17 15.03 2.07
N ASP A 40 13.34 15.28 3.35
CA ASP A 40 14.19 16.39 3.82
C ASP A 40 15.68 16.05 3.76
N ASP A 41 16.05 14.79 3.84
CA ASP A 41 17.42 14.33 3.59
C ASP A 41 17.73 14.38 2.09
N PHE A 42 16.83 13.91 1.25
CA PHE A 42 16.97 13.95 -0.21
C PHE A 42 17.14 15.37 -0.76
N LYS A 43 16.46 16.38 -0.18
CA LYS A 43 16.65 17.80 -0.55
C LYS A 43 18.07 18.29 -0.32
N LYS A 44 18.80 17.68 0.61
CA LYS A 44 20.16 18.10 1.01
C LYS A 44 21.23 17.31 0.28
N ASP A 45 21.07 15.98 0.21
CA ASP A 45 22.08 15.07 -0.32
C ASP A 45 21.42 13.79 -0.86
N VAL A 46 21.24 13.71 -2.18
CA VAL A 46 20.63 12.55 -2.82
C VAL A 46 21.52 11.29 -2.67
N PRO A 47 22.84 11.30 -3.03
CA PRO A 47 23.68 10.11 -2.88
C PRO A 47 23.82 9.62 -1.44
N GLY A 48 24.03 10.53 -0.49
CA GLY A 48 24.13 10.17 0.92
C GLY A 48 22.84 9.59 1.49
N THR A 49 21.68 10.09 1.04
CA THR A 49 20.39 9.53 1.44
C THR A 49 20.16 8.15 0.84
N LEU A 50 20.54 7.89 -0.41
CA LEU A 50 20.48 6.57 -1.01
C LEU A 50 21.41 5.57 -0.29
N THR A 51 22.60 6.01 0.14
CA THR A 51 23.49 5.22 1.00
C THR A 51 22.80 4.86 2.33
N LYS A 52 22.10 5.82 2.95
CA LYS A 52 21.30 5.60 4.17
C LYS A 52 20.20 4.56 3.93
N VAL A 53 19.43 4.67 2.84
CA VAL A 53 18.39 3.69 2.47
C VAL A 53 18.99 2.30 2.30
N GLN A 54 20.12 2.19 1.59
CA GLN A 54 20.83 0.92 1.42
C GLN A 54 21.27 0.33 2.76
N SER A 55 21.73 1.17 3.70
CA SER A 55 22.18 0.71 5.03
C SER A 55 21.06 0.10 5.89
N PHE A 56 19.80 0.42 5.62
CA PHE A 56 18.64 -0.22 6.24
C PHE A 56 18.42 -1.66 5.76
N GLY A 57 19.13 -2.11 4.72
CA GLY A 57 18.92 -3.41 4.09
C GLY A 57 17.76 -3.44 3.09
N ILE A 58 17.23 -2.28 2.72
CA ILE A 58 16.17 -2.11 1.72
C ILE A 58 16.75 -2.30 0.32
N ARG A 59 15.97 -2.95 -0.56
CA ARG A 59 16.31 -3.14 -1.98
C ARG A 59 15.24 -2.60 -2.92
N LEU A 60 13.99 -2.55 -2.49
CA LEU A 60 12.87 -2.05 -3.28
C LEU A 60 12.49 -0.65 -2.80
N VAL A 61 12.24 0.25 -3.72
CA VAL A 61 11.82 1.62 -3.39
C VAL A 61 10.64 2.05 -4.25
N GLU A 62 9.81 2.89 -3.67
CA GLU A 62 8.86 3.72 -4.38
C GLU A 62 9.35 5.15 -4.40
N LEU A 63 9.29 5.79 -5.56
CA LEU A 63 9.85 7.12 -5.79
C LEU A 63 8.79 8.20 -5.56
N ALA A 64 9.18 9.25 -4.84
CA ALA A 64 8.39 10.46 -4.64
C ALA A 64 8.84 11.62 -5.58
N GLY A 65 9.48 11.29 -6.67
CA GLY A 65 10.10 12.20 -7.62
C GLY A 65 11.55 11.86 -7.86
N THR A 66 12.26 12.73 -8.58
CA THR A 66 13.66 12.54 -8.97
C THR A 66 14.62 13.57 -8.38
N TYR A 67 14.12 14.46 -7.52
CA TYR A 67 14.91 15.52 -6.86
C TYR A 67 15.72 16.36 -7.87
N ASP A 68 15.03 16.85 -8.91
CA ASP A 68 15.56 17.65 -10.02
C ASP A 68 16.60 16.94 -10.92
N LEU A 69 16.78 15.63 -10.74
CA LEU A 69 17.63 14.83 -11.63
C LEU A 69 16.84 14.32 -12.83
N ALA A 70 17.52 14.16 -13.97
CA ALA A 70 16.94 13.46 -15.11
C ALA A 70 16.62 11.99 -14.72
N PRO A 71 15.50 11.41 -15.20
CA PRO A 71 15.05 10.08 -14.81
C PRO A 71 16.11 8.98 -14.95
N ASP A 72 16.86 8.96 -16.04
CA ASP A 72 17.95 8.02 -16.32
C ASP A 72 19.13 8.17 -15.34
N LYS A 73 19.48 9.40 -14.98
CA LYS A 73 20.51 9.69 -13.97
C LYS A 73 20.09 9.18 -12.60
N PHE A 74 18.84 9.44 -12.19
CA PHE A 74 18.34 8.97 -10.90
C PHE A 74 18.29 7.44 -10.86
N LYS A 75 17.84 6.79 -11.95
CA LYS A 75 17.91 5.33 -12.09
C LYS A 75 19.35 4.79 -11.94
N GLY A 76 20.32 5.47 -12.53
CA GLY A 76 21.75 5.11 -12.39
C GLY A 76 22.23 5.17 -10.94
N LEU A 77 21.83 6.23 -10.20
CA LEU A 77 22.14 6.36 -8.78
C LEU A 77 21.48 5.25 -7.94
N LEU A 78 20.23 4.94 -8.19
CA LEU A 78 19.53 3.81 -7.51
C LEU A 78 20.29 2.50 -7.74
N ALA A 79 20.67 2.21 -8.99
CA ALA A 79 21.42 0.99 -9.33
C ALA A 79 22.79 0.94 -8.64
N ALA A 80 23.51 2.08 -8.55
CA ALA A 80 24.79 2.16 -7.85
C ALA A 80 24.68 1.85 -6.35
N HIS A 81 23.49 2.03 -5.76
CA HIS A 81 23.18 1.71 -4.36
C HIS A 81 22.44 0.38 -4.19
N ASN A 82 22.37 -0.47 -5.23
CA ASN A 82 21.62 -1.74 -5.23
C ASN A 82 20.11 -1.56 -4.91
N LEU A 83 19.55 -0.41 -5.25
CA LEU A 83 18.13 -0.10 -5.09
C LEU A 83 17.41 -0.27 -6.42
N LYS A 84 16.21 -0.86 -6.38
CA LYS A 84 15.32 -1.03 -7.52
C LYS A 84 14.03 -0.27 -7.30
N ALA A 85 13.75 0.71 -8.14
CA ALA A 85 12.46 1.37 -8.17
C ALA A 85 11.39 0.43 -8.75
N VAL A 86 10.29 0.26 -8.03
CA VAL A 86 9.11 -0.52 -8.44
C VAL A 86 8.05 0.41 -9.00
N SER A 87 7.87 1.54 -8.34
CA SER A 87 6.82 2.53 -8.59
C SER A 87 7.36 3.94 -8.44
N SER A 88 6.63 4.91 -9.00
CA SER A 88 6.91 6.34 -8.85
C SER A 88 5.61 7.12 -8.81
N HIS A 89 5.53 8.08 -7.91
CA HIS A 89 4.43 9.05 -7.89
C HIS A 89 4.71 10.19 -8.88
N PHE A 90 3.64 10.63 -9.54
CA PHE A 90 3.59 11.80 -10.42
C PHE A 90 2.38 12.64 -10.03
N SER A 91 2.42 13.95 -10.29
CA SER A 91 1.30 14.82 -9.94
C SER A 91 0.04 14.51 -10.77
N TYR A 92 -1.11 14.82 -10.21
CA TYR A 92 -2.41 14.67 -10.87
C TYR A 92 -2.45 15.44 -12.20
N GLU A 93 -1.87 16.66 -12.22
CA GLU A 93 -1.78 17.49 -13.41
C GLU A 93 -1.00 16.81 -14.53
N ARG A 94 0.12 16.12 -14.19
CA ARG A 94 0.88 15.36 -15.17
C ARG A 94 0.04 14.27 -15.83
N PHE A 95 -0.76 13.53 -15.07
CA PHE A 95 -1.68 12.52 -15.62
C PHE A 95 -2.80 13.14 -16.43
N ARG A 96 -3.27 14.33 -16.04
CA ARG A 96 -4.32 15.05 -16.75
C ARG A 96 -3.82 15.64 -18.08
N ASP A 97 -2.65 16.27 -18.08
CA ASP A 97 -2.20 17.14 -19.16
C ASP A 97 -1.16 16.48 -20.08
N ASP A 98 -0.29 15.59 -19.58
CA ASP A 98 0.78 14.90 -20.31
C ASP A 98 0.99 13.45 -19.85
N PRO A 99 -0.01 12.56 -19.98
CA PRO A 99 0.14 11.16 -19.58
C PRO A 99 1.17 10.39 -20.40
N GLU A 100 1.43 10.79 -21.66
CA GLU A 100 2.51 10.24 -22.48
C GLU A 100 3.89 10.62 -21.94
N GLY A 101 4.07 11.84 -21.42
CA GLY A 101 5.28 12.27 -20.74
C GLY A 101 5.51 11.48 -19.45
N VAL A 102 4.45 11.24 -18.67
CA VAL A 102 4.53 10.34 -17.51
C VAL A 102 5.01 8.94 -17.92
N ALA A 103 4.46 8.40 -19.01
CA ALA A 103 4.87 7.09 -19.51
C ALA A 103 6.35 7.06 -19.94
N ARG A 104 6.84 8.11 -20.61
CA ARG A 104 8.27 8.24 -20.97
C ARG A 104 9.18 8.27 -19.74
N ASP A 105 8.84 9.10 -18.75
CA ASP A 105 9.64 9.24 -17.53
C ASP A 105 9.64 7.96 -16.70
N ALA A 106 8.48 7.33 -16.54
CA ALA A 106 8.35 6.05 -15.84
C ALA A 106 9.19 4.94 -16.49
N LYS A 107 9.23 4.88 -17.83
CA LYS A 107 10.10 3.94 -18.56
C LYS A 107 11.58 4.26 -18.37
N ALA A 108 11.96 5.53 -18.42
CA ALA A 108 13.34 5.96 -18.19
C ALA A 108 13.81 5.60 -16.77
N LEU A 109 12.93 5.79 -15.76
CA LEU A 109 13.17 5.35 -14.37
C LEU A 109 13.24 3.82 -14.25
N GLY A 110 12.61 3.09 -15.17
CA GLY A 110 12.54 1.63 -15.13
C GLY A 110 11.52 1.09 -14.13
N VAL A 111 10.54 1.90 -13.72
CA VAL A 111 9.47 1.48 -12.84
C VAL A 111 8.39 0.68 -13.59
N GLN A 112 7.67 -0.16 -12.86
CA GLN A 112 6.53 -0.91 -13.38
C GLN A 112 5.22 -0.15 -13.20
N TYR A 113 5.13 0.68 -12.15
CA TYR A 113 3.93 1.39 -11.76
C TYR A 113 4.18 2.89 -11.75
N ALA A 114 3.21 3.66 -12.25
CA ALA A 114 3.18 5.12 -12.15
C ALA A 114 1.88 5.54 -11.47
N GLY A 115 1.99 6.23 -10.34
CA GLY A 115 0.88 6.50 -9.44
C GLY A 115 0.62 7.97 -9.18
N CYS A 116 -0.64 8.26 -8.86
CA CYS A 116 -1.11 9.54 -8.37
C CYS A 116 -1.40 9.43 -6.87
N ALA A 117 -0.67 10.20 -6.04
CA ALA A 117 -0.85 10.19 -4.59
C ALA A 117 -1.85 11.25 -4.10
N TRP A 118 -2.13 12.27 -4.91
CA TRP A 118 -3.01 13.36 -4.53
C TRP A 118 -3.81 13.86 -5.74
N ILE A 119 -5.14 13.82 -5.63
CA ILE A 119 -6.02 14.47 -6.61
C ILE A 119 -6.11 15.95 -6.21
N THR A 120 -5.60 16.84 -7.04
CA THR A 120 -5.65 18.29 -6.75
C THR A 120 -7.09 18.77 -6.68
N HIS A 121 -7.43 19.32 -5.53
CA HIS A 121 -8.76 19.86 -5.24
C HIS A 121 -8.69 21.05 -4.30
N THR A 122 -9.76 21.83 -4.26
CA THR A 122 -9.95 22.94 -3.32
C THR A 122 -11.19 22.67 -2.47
N GLY A 123 -11.09 22.96 -1.18
CA GLY A 123 -12.16 22.67 -0.22
C GLY A 123 -12.33 21.17 0.04
N THR A 124 -13.54 20.76 0.41
CA THR A 124 -13.86 19.34 0.61
C THR A 124 -13.91 18.63 -0.73
N PHE A 125 -13.29 17.47 -0.82
CA PHE A 125 -13.35 16.63 -2.01
C PHE A 125 -14.78 16.19 -2.30
N ASP A 126 -15.26 16.40 -3.52
CA ASP A 126 -16.66 16.21 -3.90
C ASP A 126 -16.83 15.25 -5.09
N GLU A 127 -18.09 14.94 -5.43
CA GLU A 127 -18.43 14.04 -6.54
C GLU A 127 -17.91 14.57 -7.90
N LYS A 128 -17.96 15.87 -8.15
CA LYS A 128 -17.49 16.46 -9.42
C LYS A 128 -16.00 16.26 -9.59
N GLN A 129 -15.24 16.49 -8.53
CA GLN A 129 -13.80 16.28 -8.50
C GLN A 129 -13.45 14.79 -8.64
N CYS A 130 -14.20 13.90 -7.98
CA CYS A 130 -14.07 12.46 -8.11
C CYS A 130 -14.31 11.98 -9.54
N ARG A 131 -15.39 12.43 -10.19
CA ARG A 131 -15.68 12.09 -11.59
C ARG A 131 -14.60 12.60 -12.55
N GLY A 132 -14.10 13.81 -12.35
CA GLY A 132 -12.96 14.33 -13.10
C GLY A 132 -11.72 13.45 -12.95
N ALA A 133 -11.44 12.98 -11.75
CA ALA A 133 -10.32 12.07 -11.51
C ALA A 133 -10.53 10.69 -12.18
N ILE A 134 -11.74 10.15 -12.18
CA ILE A 134 -12.09 8.90 -12.88
C ILE A 134 -11.77 8.98 -14.37
N GLU A 135 -12.15 10.09 -15.02
CA GLU A 135 -11.85 10.33 -16.43
C GLU A 135 -10.36 10.38 -16.71
N VAL A 136 -9.61 11.13 -15.88
CA VAL A 136 -8.15 11.24 -15.98
C VAL A 136 -7.48 9.88 -15.79
N PHE A 137 -7.85 9.14 -14.76
CA PHE A 137 -7.25 7.85 -14.41
C PHE A 137 -7.52 6.78 -15.47
N ASN A 138 -8.75 6.71 -15.99
CA ASN A 138 -9.10 5.78 -17.06
C ASN A 138 -8.30 6.08 -18.34
N ARG A 139 -8.14 7.35 -18.70
CA ARG A 139 -7.37 7.78 -19.88
C ARG A 139 -5.87 7.53 -19.68
N ALA A 140 -5.30 8.01 -18.58
CA ALA A 140 -3.88 7.85 -18.28
C ALA A 140 -3.51 6.38 -18.14
N GLY A 141 -4.32 5.59 -17.44
CA GLY A 141 -4.08 4.15 -17.28
C GLY A 141 -4.09 3.40 -18.62
N ALA A 142 -4.99 3.78 -19.55
CA ALA A 142 -5.00 3.19 -20.90
C ALA A 142 -3.75 3.54 -21.71
N ILE A 143 -3.22 4.76 -21.55
CA ILE A 143 -1.98 5.21 -22.22
C ILE A 143 -0.77 4.46 -21.64
N LEU A 144 -0.67 4.40 -20.32
CA LEU A 144 0.39 3.68 -19.63
C LEU A 144 0.39 2.19 -19.99
N ALA A 145 -0.78 1.54 -20.04
CA ALA A 145 -0.91 0.13 -20.39
C ALA A 145 -0.37 -0.18 -21.79
N LYS A 146 -0.55 0.70 -22.79
CA LYS A 146 0.04 0.56 -24.14
C LYS A 146 1.57 0.56 -24.12
N GLN A 147 2.17 1.10 -23.06
CA GLN A 147 3.62 1.17 -22.86
C GLN A 147 4.15 0.08 -21.93
N GLY A 148 3.28 -0.87 -21.50
CA GLY A 148 3.63 -1.94 -20.56
C GLY A 148 3.75 -1.48 -19.11
N LEU A 149 3.21 -0.32 -18.79
CA LEU A 149 3.18 0.27 -17.45
C LEU A 149 1.80 0.11 -16.82
N LYS A 150 1.72 0.21 -15.50
CA LYS A 150 0.48 0.20 -14.74
C LYS A 150 0.24 1.54 -14.07
N PHE A 151 -0.99 2.03 -14.15
CA PHE A 151 -1.43 3.17 -13.35
C PHE A 151 -1.92 2.69 -11.99
N PHE A 152 -1.62 3.44 -10.93
CA PHE A 152 -2.28 3.27 -9.63
C PHE A 152 -2.67 4.61 -9.01
N TYR A 153 -3.71 4.57 -8.17
CA TYR A 153 -4.08 5.66 -7.28
C TYR A 153 -3.76 5.26 -5.85
N HIS A 154 -3.03 6.12 -5.15
CA HIS A 154 -2.73 5.98 -3.73
C HIS A 154 -3.82 6.63 -2.90
N THR A 155 -4.42 5.87 -1.95
CA THR A 155 -5.46 6.39 -1.07
C THR A 155 -4.88 7.40 -0.08
N HIS A 156 -5.59 8.53 0.11
CA HIS A 156 -5.11 9.62 0.97
C HIS A 156 -6.14 10.12 1.99
N GLY A 157 -7.32 9.45 2.08
CA GLY A 157 -8.31 9.66 3.14
C GLY A 157 -9.47 10.58 2.77
N TYR A 158 -9.25 11.64 2.00
CA TYR A 158 -10.29 12.59 1.62
C TYR A 158 -11.32 12.00 0.63
N GLU A 159 -10.99 10.96 -0.09
CA GLU A 159 -11.90 10.25 -1.01
C GLU A 159 -12.93 9.38 -0.31
N PHE A 160 -12.84 9.23 1.01
CA PHE A 160 -13.84 8.51 1.79
C PHE A 160 -15.01 9.41 2.23
N GLN A 161 -15.20 10.59 1.64
CA GLN A 161 -16.40 11.41 1.81
C GLN A 161 -17.65 10.57 1.51
N PRO A 162 -18.74 10.70 2.30
CA PRO A 162 -19.99 9.99 2.07
C PRO A 162 -20.58 10.26 0.68
N HIS A 163 -21.00 9.20 -0.02
CA HIS A 163 -21.66 9.29 -1.32
C HIS A 163 -22.65 8.13 -1.50
N GLY A 164 -23.94 8.45 -1.67
CA GLY A 164 -25.00 7.45 -1.80
C GLY A 164 -25.03 6.48 -0.61
N GLN A 165 -24.91 5.19 -0.87
CA GLN A 165 -24.84 4.14 0.15
C GLN A 165 -23.39 3.81 0.56
N GLY A 166 -22.41 4.55 0.08
CA GLY A 166 -20.98 4.33 0.33
C GLY A 166 -20.22 5.63 0.42
N THR A 167 -19.08 5.67 -0.27
CA THR A 167 -18.15 6.80 -0.28
C THR A 167 -17.76 7.18 -1.72
N LEU A 168 -17.11 8.33 -1.90
CA LEU A 168 -16.52 8.69 -3.20
C LEU A 168 -15.42 7.72 -3.61
N PHE A 169 -14.76 7.03 -2.67
CA PHE A 169 -13.85 5.94 -2.99
C PHE A 169 -14.57 4.76 -3.66
N ASP A 170 -15.77 4.42 -3.19
CA ASP A 170 -16.60 3.38 -3.84
C ASP A 170 -16.96 3.77 -5.28
N LEU A 171 -17.29 5.04 -5.51
CA LEU A 171 -17.52 5.59 -6.84
C LEU A 171 -16.26 5.50 -7.71
N LEU A 172 -15.11 5.93 -7.17
CA LEU A 172 -13.82 5.91 -7.86
C LEU A 172 -13.46 4.48 -8.31
N VAL A 173 -13.58 3.50 -7.40
CA VAL A 173 -13.27 2.08 -7.71
C VAL A 173 -14.29 1.52 -8.70
N GLY A 174 -15.57 1.86 -8.55
CA GLY A 174 -16.67 1.34 -9.38
C GLY A 174 -16.59 1.82 -10.84
N GLU A 175 -16.20 3.07 -11.09
CA GLU A 175 -16.20 3.66 -12.42
C GLU A 175 -14.83 3.68 -13.11
N THR A 176 -13.74 3.36 -12.39
CA THR A 176 -12.42 3.15 -13.02
C THR A 176 -12.28 1.73 -13.56
N LYS A 177 -11.68 1.61 -14.76
CA LYS A 177 -11.54 0.35 -15.50
C LYS A 177 -10.48 -0.54 -14.84
N PRO A 178 -10.83 -1.75 -14.36
CA PRO A 178 -9.89 -2.63 -13.65
C PRO A 178 -8.64 -3.03 -14.45
N GLN A 179 -8.74 -3.07 -15.78
CA GLN A 179 -7.61 -3.37 -16.66
C GLN A 179 -6.62 -2.22 -16.81
N HIS A 180 -6.98 -1.00 -16.40
CA HIS A 180 -6.17 0.20 -16.57
C HIS A 180 -5.77 0.87 -15.26
N VAL A 181 -6.57 0.68 -14.20
CA VAL A 181 -6.39 1.37 -12.92
C VAL A 181 -6.31 0.36 -11.80
N SER A 182 -5.20 0.37 -11.09
CA SER A 182 -5.02 -0.32 -9.80
C SER A 182 -4.95 0.70 -8.67
N TYR A 183 -4.84 0.22 -7.44
CA TYR A 183 -4.80 1.04 -6.24
C TYR A 183 -3.62 0.65 -5.36
N GLU A 184 -3.11 1.63 -4.65
CA GLU A 184 -2.24 1.48 -3.52
C GLU A 184 -3.01 1.84 -2.26
N MET A 185 -3.09 0.91 -1.32
CA MET A 185 -3.70 1.17 -0.03
C MET A 185 -2.67 1.77 0.91
N ASP A 186 -2.84 3.00 1.34
CA ASP A 186 -2.17 3.48 2.53
C ASP A 186 -3.03 3.15 3.76
N VAL A 187 -2.50 2.30 4.64
CA VAL A 187 -3.25 1.82 5.82
C VAL A 187 -3.59 2.96 6.78
N PHE A 188 -2.67 3.92 6.98
CA PHE A 188 -2.91 5.10 7.80
C PHE A 188 -4.08 5.93 7.23
N TRP A 189 -4.01 6.23 5.93
CA TRP A 189 -5.01 7.05 5.24
C TRP A 189 -6.35 6.33 4.99
N VAL A 190 -6.42 5.05 5.21
CA VAL A 190 -7.68 4.30 5.29
C VAL A 190 -8.27 4.37 6.70
N VAL A 191 -7.46 4.17 7.74
CA VAL A 191 -7.96 4.15 9.14
C VAL A 191 -8.25 5.57 9.65
N HIS A 192 -7.47 6.55 9.29
CA HIS A 192 -7.62 7.94 9.75
C HIS A 192 -9.02 8.53 9.45
N PRO A 193 -9.61 8.37 8.26
CA PRO A 193 -10.98 8.76 7.97
C PRO A 193 -12.05 7.82 8.57
N GLY A 194 -11.66 6.76 9.28
CA GLY A 194 -12.58 5.84 9.95
C GLY A 194 -12.96 4.61 9.13
N GLN A 195 -12.22 4.29 8.07
CA GLN A 195 -12.44 3.08 7.29
C GLN A 195 -11.68 1.88 7.86
N ASP A 196 -12.09 0.69 7.45
CA ASP A 196 -11.50 -0.58 7.87
C ASP A 196 -10.72 -1.19 6.69
N PRO A 197 -9.38 -1.27 6.77
CA PRO A 197 -8.56 -1.79 5.69
C PRO A 197 -8.86 -3.27 5.38
N VAL A 198 -9.21 -4.08 6.38
CA VAL A 198 -9.56 -5.50 6.18
C VAL A 198 -10.85 -5.63 5.36
N LYS A 199 -11.86 -4.80 5.67
CA LYS A 199 -13.11 -4.76 4.91
C LYS A 199 -12.91 -4.27 3.48
N LEU A 200 -12.10 -3.22 3.29
CA LEU A 200 -11.79 -2.70 1.94
C LEU A 200 -11.03 -3.72 1.10
N LEU A 201 -10.04 -4.41 1.68
CA LEU A 201 -9.33 -5.51 1.03
C LEU A 201 -10.27 -6.67 0.68
N GLY A 202 -11.21 -6.99 1.56
CA GLY A 202 -12.24 -7.99 1.26
C GLY A 202 -13.18 -7.58 0.13
N LYS A 203 -13.56 -6.30 0.06
CA LYS A 203 -14.48 -5.76 -0.94
C LYS A 203 -13.84 -5.56 -2.31
N TYR A 204 -12.62 -5.04 -2.34
CA TYR A 204 -11.95 -4.58 -3.57
C TYR A 204 -10.59 -5.26 -3.83
N GLY A 205 -10.28 -6.34 -3.14
CA GLY A 205 -8.95 -6.95 -3.04
C GLY A 205 -8.11 -6.92 -4.30
N LYS A 206 -8.60 -7.45 -5.42
CA LYS A 206 -7.85 -7.50 -6.69
C LYS A 206 -7.53 -6.14 -7.31
N ARG A 207 -8.12 -5.06 -6.80
CA ARG A 207 -7.83 -3.70 -7.25
C ARG A 207 -6.60 -3.13 -6.54
N PHE A 208 -6.25 -3.63 -5.33
CA PHE A 208 -5.07 -3.21 -4.57
C PHE A 208 -3.87 -4.07 -4.96
N GLU A 209 -2.92 -3.48 -5.68
CA GLU A 209 -1.67 -4.14 -6.07
C GLU A 209 -0.48 -3.73 -5.19
N LEU A 210 -0.55 -2.55 -4.57
CA LEU A 210 0.48 -1.98 -3.70
C LEU A 210 -0.13 -1.58 -2.35
N MET A 211 0.73 -1.45 -1.34
CA MET A 211 0.32 -1.03 0.00
C MET A 211 1.42 -0.23 0.68
N HIS A 212 1.05 0.93 1.25
CA HIS A 212 1.88 1.58 2.27
C HIS A 212 1.57 0.97 3.63
N VAL A 213 2.59 0.41 4.25
CA VAL A 213 2.55 -0.03 5.63
C VAL A 213 3.01 1.14 6.51
N LYS A 214 2.02 1.86 7.06
CA LYS A 214 2.17 3.10 7.81
C LYS A 214 1.28 3.02 9.05
N ASP A 215 1.90 3.05 10.25
CA ASP A 215 1.18 2.87 11.50
C ASP A 215 0.82 4.20 12.14
N MET A 216 -0.29 4.23 12.84
CA MET A 216 -0.83 5.41 13.50
C MET A 216 -0.72 5.30 15.01
N LYS A 217 -0.18 6.34 15.63
CA LYS A 217 -0.01 6.46 17.07
C LYS A 217 -1.31 6.15 17.82
N LYS A 218 -1.20 5.42 18.93
CA LYS A 218 -2.33 5.07 19.79
C LYS A 218 -3.04 6.32 20.31
N GLY A 219 -4.37 6.30 20.24
CA GLY A 219 -5.23 7.37 20.72
C GLY A 219 -5.48 8.50 19.73
N VAL A 220 -4.91 8.46 18.53
CA VAL A 220 -5.30 9.36 17.43
C VAL A 220 -6.75 9.07 17.06
N LYS A 221 -7.57 10.12 17.06
CA LYS A 221 -8.99 10.01 16.70
C LYS A 221 -9.14 9.81 15.20
N THR A 222 -10.09 8.97 14.83
CA THR A 222 -10.46 8.72 13.45
C THR A 222 -11.71 9.52 13.05
N GLY A 223 -11.98 9.62 11.75
CA GLY A 223 -13.11 10.34 11.18
C GLY A 223 -12.75 11.67 10.51
N ASP A 224 -11.46 11.99 10.39
CA ASP A 224 -10.99 13.15 9.63
C ASP A 224 -10.89 12.80 8.12
N LEU A 225 -11.65 13.53 7.33
CA LEU A 225 -11.77 13.35 5.87
C LEU A 225 -11.00 14.42 5.08
N THR A 226 -10.06 15.11 5.71
CA THR A 226 -9.30 16.19 5.06
C THR A 226 -8.08 15.69 4.27
N GLY A 227 -7.64 14.45 4.52
CA GLY A 227 -6.37 13.92 4.01
C GLY A 227 -5.15 14.59 4.65
N LYS A 228 -5.29 15.17 5.85
CA LYS A 228 -4.22 15.83 6.59
C LYS A 228 -4.10 15.24 7.99
N SER A 229 -2.87 15.11 8.45
CA SER A 229 -2.57 14.68 9.82
C SER A 229 -1.28 15.34 10.28
N ASP A 230 -1.09 15.41 11.59
CA ASP A 230 0.22 15.74 12.15
C ASP A 230 1.17 14.57 11.89
N VAL A 231 2.31 14.82 11.27
CA VAL A 231 3.32 13.81 10.94
C VAL A 231 3.88 13.10 12.19
N SER A 232 3.75 13.68 13.39
CA SER A 232 4.09 13.02 14.65
C SER A 232 3.13 11.88 15.03
N ASN A 233 2.05 11.70 14.28
CA ASN A 233 1.14 10.56 14.41
C ASN A 233 1.67 9.29 13.73
N ASP A 234 2.68 9.41 12.88
CA ASP A 234 3.36 8.26 12.28
C ASP A 234 4.31 7.66 13.32
N VAL A 235 4.24 6.34 13.48
CA VAL A 235 5.05 5.63 14.47
C VAL A 235 5.58 4.32 13.88
N THR A 236 6.60 3.75 14.53
CA THR A 236 7.14 2.43 14.17
C THR A 236 6.02 1.40 14.06
N LEU A 237 6.03 0.59 13.00
CA LEU A 237 5.05 -0.48 12.77
C LEU A 237 4.92 -1.40 13.99
N GLY A 238 3.69 -1.71 14.36
CA GLY A 238 3.35 -2.56 15.51
C GLY A 238 3.35 -1.84 16.86
N THR A 239 3.78 -0.58 16.93
CA THR A 239 3.70 0.21 18.18
C THR A 239 2.45 1.08 18.24
N GLY A 240 1.81 1.30 17.11
CA GLY A 240 0.60 2.11 16.95
C GLY A 240 -0.69 1.35 17.25
N GLN A 241 -1.78 1.79 16.61
CA GLN A 241 -3.13 1.25 16.83
C GLN A 241 -3.62 0.32 15.71
N MET A 242 -2.80 0.05 14.67
CA MET A 242 -3.19 -0.83 13.58
C MET A 242 -3.13 -2.31 13.97
N ASN A 243 -4.12 -3.08 13.54
CA ASN A 243 -4.10 -4.54 13.69
C ASN A 243 -3.33 -5.18 12.52
N TRP A 244 -2.00 -5.07 12.56
CA TRP A 244 -1.13 -5.52 11.46
C TRP A 244 -1.31 -7.00 11.10
N PRO A 245 -1.42 -7.96 12.06
CA PRO A 245 -1.67 -9.34 11.69
C PRO A 245 -2.90 -9.52 10.80
N ALA A 246 -4.04 -8.92 11.16
CA ALA A 246 -5.27 -9.02 10.38
C ALA A 246 -5.16 -8.30 9.02
N ILE A 247 -4.53 -7.12 8.99
CA ILE A 247 -4.35 -6.33 7.76
C ILE A 247 -3.44 -7.06 6.77
N LEU A 248 -2.28 -7.54 7.20
CA LEU A 248 -1.32 -8.24 6.34
C LEU A 248 -1.89 -9.58 5.83
N GLN A 249 -2.62 -10.32 6.68
CA GLN A 249 -3.33 -11.52 6.24
C GLN A 249 -4.38 -11.21 5.17
N ALA A 250 -5.14 -10.12 5.34
CA ALA A 250 -6.13 -9.70 4.34
C ALA A 250 -5.46 -9.24 3.04
N ALA A 251 -4.33 -8.52 3.13
CA ALA A 251 -3.56 -8.07 1.97
C ALA A 251 -2.97 -9.25 1.17
N GLU A 252 -2.44 -10.26 1.85
CA GLU A 252 -1.96 -11.49 1.22
C GLU A 252 -3.11 -12.21 0.46
N LYS A 253 -4.26 -12.38 1.10
CA LYS A 253 -5.47 -12.98 0.47
C LYS A 253 -5.98 -12.16 -0.71
N ALA A 254 -5.90 -10.84 -0.64
CA ALA A 254 -6.26 -9.92 -1.71
C ALA A 254 -5.31 -9.97 -2.91
N GLY A 255 -4.07 -10.43 -2.71
CA GLY A 255 -3.04 -10.53 -3.74
C GLY A 255 -2.23 -9.24 -3.91
N VAL A 256 -2.09 -8.44 -2.85
CA VAL A 256 -1.17 -7.29 -2.82
C VAL A 256 0.25 -7.77 -3.12
N LYS A 257 0.93 -7.09 -4.03
CA LYS A 257 2.21 -7.54 -4.60
C LYS A 257 3.42 -6.86 -3.98
N TYR A 258 3.27 -5.57 -3.62
CA TYR A 258 4.35 -4.74 -3.10
C TYR A 258 3.91 -4.00 -1.85
N TYR A 259 4.81 -3.92 -0.89
CA TYR A 259 4.60 -3.27 0.39
C TYR A 259 5.73 -2.29 0.61
N PHE A 260 5.40 -1.02 0.88
CA PHE A 260 6.38 0.02 1.16
C PHE A 260 6.14 0.59 2.55
N ILE A 261 7.17 0.65 3.37
CA ILE A 261 7.14 1.44 4.58
C ILE A 261 7.06 2.90 4.18
N GLU A 262 6.14 3.64 4.76
CA GLU A 262 6.15 5.09 4.76
C GLU A 262 6.08 5.60 6.18
N ASP A 263 6.91 6.58 6.50
CA ASP A 263 6.99 7.24 7.80
C ASP A 263 7.38 8.69 7.55
N GLU A 264 6.47 9.61 7.84
CA GLU A 264 6.69 11.04 7.61
C GLU A 264 7.16 11.77 8.87
N SER A 265 7.31 11.04 9.99
CA SER A 265 7.72 11.64 11.26
C SER A 265 9.13 12.22 11.21
N PRO A 266 9.46 13.16 12.09
CA PRO A 266 10.83 13.67 12.21
C PRO A 266 11.85 12.59 12.60
N THR A 267 11.39 11.43 13.06
CA THR A 267 12.21 10.30 13.48
C THR A 267 12.19 9.13 12.51
N ALA A 268 11.69 9.34 11.28
CA ALA A 268 11.56 8.30 10.26
C ALA A 268 12.84 7.47 10.05
N ALA A 269 14.01 8.14 10.02
CA ALA A 269 15.29 7.43 9.83
C ALA A 269 15.61 6.42 10.94
N GLN A 270 15.10 6.62 12.17
CA GLN A 270 15.24 5.67 13.28
C GLN A 270 14.12 4.62 13.25
N GLN A 271 12.91 5.00 12.86
CA GLN A 271 11.72 4.13 12.89
C GLN A 271 11.70 3.12 11.74
N ILE A 272 12.22 3.47 10.56
CA ILE A 272 12.23 2.58 9.38
C ILE A 272 12.92 1.24 9.66
N PRO A 273 14.15 1.16 10.22
CA PRO A 273 14.77 -0.13 10.55
C PRO A 273 13.95 -0.95 11.56
N GLN A 274 13.34 -0.30 12.55
CA GLN A 274 12.49 -0.97 13.55
C GLN A 274 11.22 -1.52 12.89
N SER A 275 10.64 -0.78 11.96
CA SER A 275 9.47 -1.21 11.18
C SER A 275 9.79 -2.41 10.29
N LEU A 276 10.98 -2.46 9.69
CA LEU A 276 11.46 -3.63 8.96
C LEU A 276 11.60 -4.85 9.87
N ASP A 277 12.12 -4.67 11.08
CA ASP A 277 12.28 -5.77 12.03
C ASP A 277 10.94 -6.27 12.54
N PHE A 278 9.95 -5.39 12.74
CA PHE A 278 8.58 -5.79 13.03
C PHE A 278 8.01 -6.68 11.90
N LEU A 279 8.13 -6.27 10.63
CA LEU A 279 7.62 -7.04 9.50
C LEU A 279 8.25 -8.44 9.39
N LYS A 280 9.53 -8.60 9.73
CA LYS A 280 10.19 -9.93 9.76
C LYS A 280 9.64 -10.85 10.83
N GLN A 281 9.03 -10.31 11.89
CA GLN A 281 8.61 -11.06 13.08
C GLN A 281 7.10 -11.25 13.17
N VAL A 282 6.30 -10.42 12.50
CA VAL A 282 4.83 -10.45 12.55
C VAL A 282 4.29 -11.78 12.04
N LYS A 283 3.29 -12.32 12.76
CA LYS A 283 2.61 -13.60 12.45
C LYS A 283 1.10 -13.42 12.55
N TRP A 284 0.35 -14.23 11.82
CA TRP A 284 -1.12 -14.30 11.85
C TRP A 284 -1.66 -15.71 11.68
#